data_fe910d02baf401dda22801797453e83d
#
_entry.id   fe910d02baf401dda22801797453e83d
#
_cell.length_a   1.000
_cell.length_b   1.000
_cell.length_c   1.000
_cell.angle_alpha   90.00
_cell.angle_beta   90.00
_cell.angle_gamma   90.00
#
_symmetry.space_group_name_H-M   'P 1'
#
loop_
_entity.id
_entity.type
_entity.pdbx_description
1 polymer ?
#
loop_
_entity_poly.entity_id
_entity_poly.type
_entity_poly.pdbx_seq_one_letter_code
_entity_poly.pdbx_strand_id
1 'polypeptide(L)'
;MSDIRPLSPPQLRRGSDPATFEFETTADLADVPGIIGQERVEEAVHFAIGIHQYGYNLYALGPSGMGKHSFVRAFLDRRAAEAPAPPDWCYVHNFRDARRPRALKLPPNRAPRLREDMERLIDELKAAIPAVFEGEDYRARRKLLEEQLSRANEQAFAALEARAREHGIALIRAAQGIGLAPLRDGEVMDPEDFKRLPEDEQDRLRALMAELQKQIEESASALPTAARKHREELGKLERQVTAQATTLLVDEVNAHWTDVPEVLGYLAEVERDVVAHAGDFLPAPEGADAVKALLGGRGADKRSFLRYEVNVLVTRDDPGAPVVYEDHPTLSLIHISEPTRLYG
;
A
#
# COMPACT_ATOMS: atom_id res chain seq x y z
N MET A 1 -77.32 -31.61 9.44
CA MET A 1 -77.35 -30.42 10.30
C MET A 1 -76.71 -30.83 11.62
N SER A 2 -75.51 -30.29 11.90
CA SER A 2 -74.84 -30.58 13.12
C SER A 2 -75.61 -29.95 14.29
N ASP A 3 -76.00 -30.75 15.26
CA ASP A 3 -76.73 -30.32 16.43
C ASP A 3 -75.79 -29.44 17.28
N ILE A 4 -75.94 -28.12 17.18
CA ILE A 4 -75.15 -27.15 17.92
C ILE A 4 -75.68 -27.10 19.34
N ARG A 5 -75.00 -27.76 20.25
CA ARG A 5 -75.35 -27.73 21.66
C ARG A 5 -74.59 -26.58 22.34
N PRO A 6 -75.26 -25.80 23.21
CA PRO A 6 -74.60 -24.81 24.04
C PRO A 6 -73.61 -25.49 24.99
N LEU A 7 -72.40 -24.87 25.09
CA LEU A 7 -71.40 -25.31 26.06
C LEU A 7 -71.82 -24.93 27.48
N SER A 8 -71.58 -25.82 28.42
CA SER A 8 -71.78 -25.51 29.85
C SER A 8 -70.72 -24.54 30.37
N PRO A 9 -71.01 -23.74 31.42
CA PRO A 9 -70.04 -22.76 31.91
C PRO A 9 -68.64 -23.31 32.24
N PRO A 10 -68.45 -24.53 32.76
CA PRO A 10 -67.12 -25.11 32.95
C PRO A 10 -66.36 -25.40 31.67
N GLN A 11 -67.09 -25.63 30.54
CA GLN A 11 -66.49 -25.89 29.24
C GLN A 11 -66.06 -24.61 28.50
N LEU A 12 -66.51 -23.43 28.98
CA LEU A 12 -66.11 -22.13 28.44
C LEU A 12 -64.76 -21.63 28.96
N ARG A 13 -64.22 -22.26 29.97
CA ARG A 13 -62.92 -21.93 30.59
C ARG A 13 -62.05 -23.17 30.62
N ARG A 14 -60.89 -23.12 30.00
CA ARG A 14 -59.86 -24.11 30.16
C ARG A 14 -59.00 -23.73 31.41
N GLY A 15 -59.20 -24.36 32.49
CA GLY A 15 -58.39 -24.21 33.71
C GLY A 15 -57.26 -25.21 33.69
N SER A 16 -56.07 -24.81 34.10
CA SER A 16 -54.97 -25.73 34.38
C SER A 16 -54.99 -26.06 35.88
N ASP A 17 -54.89 -27.33 36.24
CA ASP A 17 -54.73 -27.73 37.64
C ASP A 17 -53.26 -27.55 38.08
N PRO A 18 -52.98 -26.73 39.10
CA PRO A 18 -51.63 -26.56 39.59
C PRO A 18 -50.93 -27.85 40.03
N ALA A 19 -51.71 -28.85 40.45
CA ALA A 19 -51.19 -30.14 40.85
C ALA A 19 -50.60 -30.99 39.71
N THR A 20 -50.86 -30.60 38.46
CA THR A 20 -50.29 -31.26 37.27
C THR A 20 -48.91 -30.72 36.88
N PHE A 21 -48.42 -29.65 37.54
CA PHE A 21 -47.11 -29.09 37.23
C PHE A 21 -46.02 -29.81 38.07
N GLU A 22 -44.94 -30.16 37.41
CA GLU A 22 -43.78 -30.83 37.99
C GLU A 22 -42.71 -29.86 38.53
N PHE A 23 -43.04 -28.57 38.68
CA PHE A 23 -42.14 -27.52 39.16
C PHE A 23 -42.80 -26.71 40.28
N GLU A 24 -41.98 -26.19 41.21
CA GLU A 24 -42.48 -25.40 42.35
C GLU A 24 -42.64 -23.91 41.97
N THR A 25 -41.71 -23.40 41.17
CA THR A 25 -41.71 -21.99 40.72
C THR A 25 -41.42 -21.89 39.25
N THR A 26 -41.80 -20.77 38.62
CA THR A 26 -41.47 -20.51 37.21
C THR A 26 -39.97 -20.34 36.95
N ALA A 27 -39.14 -20.17 37.99
CA ALA A 27 -37.69 -20.14 37.87
C ALA A 27 -37.08 -21.52 37.55
N ASP A 28 -37.83 -22.59 37.85
CA ASP A 28 -37.42 -23.98 37.59
C ASP A 28 -37.67 -24.40 36.14
N LEU A 29 -38.33 -23.54 35.36
CA LEU A 29 -38.62 -23.81 33.96
C LEU A 29 -37.54 -23.23 33.04
N ALA A 30 -37.12 -24.02 32.06
CA ALA A 30 -36.32 -23.52 30.98
C ALA A 30 -37.13 -22.55 30.09
N ASP A 31 -36.49 -21.52 29.60
CA ASP A 31 -37.10 -20.62 28.64
C ASP A 31 -37.60 -21.38 27.41
N VAL A 32 -38.86 -21.15 27.03
CA VAL A 32 -39.46 -21.78 25.84
C VAL A 32 -38.99 -21.00 24.61
N PRO A 33 -38.14 -21.58 23.76
CA PRO A 33 -37.72 -20.91 22.54
C PRO A 33 -38.89 -20.87 21.54
N GLY A 34 -39.23 -19.68 21.07
CA GLY A 34 -40.20 -19.49 19.97
C GLY A 34 -41.58 -19.00 20.41
N ILE A 35 -42.52 -18.99 19.50
CA ILE A 35 -43.92 -18.61 19.75
C ILE A 35 -44.78 -19.87 19.90
N ILE A 36 -45.46 -19.99 21.03
CA ILE A 36 -46.31 -21.11 21.33
C ILE A 36 -47.61 -21.00 20.50
N GLY A 37 -48.01 -22.07 19.82
CA GLY A 37 -49.31 -22.19 19.18
C GLY A 37 -49.44 -21.48 17.80
N GLN A 38 -48.30 -21.12 17.16
CA GLN A 38 -48.27 -20.48 15.84
C GLN A 38 -47.51 -21.34 14.80
N GLU A 39 -47.71 -22.64 14.81
CA GLU A 39 -47.03 -23.60 13.91
C GLU A 39 -47.13 -23.22 12.42
N ARG A 40 -48.29 -22.75 11.97
CA ARG A 40 -48.51 -22.32 10.60
C ARG A 40 -47.67 -21.09 10.22
N VAL A 41 -47.42 -20.18 11.16
CA VAL A 41 -46.60 -18.99 10.93
C VAL A 41 -45.13 -19.42 10.85
N GLU A 42 -44.71 -20.34 11.67
CA GLU A 42 -43.37 -20.90 11.65
C GLU A 42 -43.08 -21.62 10.34
N GLU A 43 -43.99 -22.48 9.88
CA GLU A 43 -43.90 -23.13 8.57
C GLU A 43 -43.85 -22.12 7.39
N ALA A 44 -44.64 -21.07 7.44
CA ALA A 44 -44.70 -20.05 6.39
C ALA A 44 -43.39 -19.23 6.36
N VAL A 45 -42.82 -18.89 7.54
CA VAL A 45 -41.55 -18.17 7.63
C VAL A 45 -40.39 -19.06 7.20
N HIS A 46 -40.40 -20.33 7.57
CA HIS A 46 -39.42 -21.32 7.14
C HIS A 46 -39.40 -21.47 5.62
N PHE A 47 -40.60 -21.61 5.01
CA PHE A 47 -40.74 -21.70 3.59
C PHE A 47 -40.26 -20.45 2.86
N ALA A 48 -40.70 -19.26 3.30
CA ALA A 48 -40.35 -18.00 2.66
C ALA A 48 -38.86 -17.68 2.71
N ILE A 49 -38.17 -17.95 3.84
CA ILE A 49 -36.74 -17.74 4.00
C ILE A 49 -35.92 -18.81 3.25
N GLY A 50 -36.47 -19.99 3.05
CA GLY A 50 -35.84 -21.07 2.28
C GLY A 50 -35.81 -20.83 0.76
N ILE A 51 -36.63 -19.89 0.24
CA ILE A 51 -36.66 -19.57 -1.16
C ILE A 51 -35.58 -18.54 -1.52
N HIS A 52 -34.55 -18.96 -2.24
CA HIS A 52 -33.49 -18.11 -2.74
C HIS A 52 -33.75 -17.56 -4.15
N GLN A 53 -35.01 -17.22 -4.46
CA GLN A 53 -35.37 -16.62 -5.76
C GLN A 53 -35.66 -15.13 -5.63
N TYR A 54 -35.30 -14.38 -6.66
CA TYR A 54 -35.62 -12.97 -6.77
C TYR A 54 -37.15 -12.72 -6.70
N GLY A 55 -37.52 -11.69 -5.91
CA GLY A 55 -38.93 -11.27 -5.80
C GLY A 55 -39.72 -11.96 -4.68
N TYR A 56 -39.15 -12.96 -4.01
CA TYR A 56 -39.81 -13.56 -2.85
C TYR A 56 -39.46 -12.78 -1.57
N ASN A 57 -40.47 -12.05 -1.06
CA ASN A 57 -40.39 -11.31 0.18
C ASN A 57 -41.44 -11.82 1.17
N LEU A 58 -41.06 -11.90 2.46
CA LEU A 58 -41.99 -12.20 3.53
C LEU A 58 -42.67 -10.92 4.00
N TYR A 59 -44.00 -10.90 4.01
CA TYR A 59 -44.80 -9.82 4.55
C TYR A 59 -45.56 -10.30 5.77
N ALA A 60 -45.25 -9.73 6.95
CA ALA A 60 -45.88 -10.10 8.22
C ALA A 60 -46.99 -9.10 8.59
N LEU A 61 -48.25 -9.49 8.49
CA LEU A 61 -49.42 -8.66 8.81
C LEU A 61 -50.10 -9.14 10.09
N GLY A 62 -50.55 -8.20 10.91
CA GLY A 62 -51.34 -8.46 12.12
C GLY A 62 -51.40 -7.25 13.05
N PRO A 63 -52.23 -7.25 14.10
CA PRO A 63 -52.35 -6.18 15.05
C PRO A 63 -51.03 -5.89 15.78
N SER A 64 -50.86 -4.65 16.30
CA SER A 64 -49.72 -4.30 17.13
C SER A 64 -49.71 -5.12 18.43
N GLY A 65 -48.52 -5.42 18.96
CA GLY A 65 -48.34 -6.18 20.20
C GLY A 65 -48.41 -7.70 20.04
N MET A 66 -48.62 -8.23 18.85
CA MET A 66 -48.68 -9.70 18.59
C MET A 66 -47.31 -10.37 18.50
N GLY A 67 -46.24 -9.67 18.80
CA GLY A 67 -44.87 -10.25 18.78
C GLY A 67 -44.28 -10.53 17.38
N LYS A 68 -44.88 -10.00 16.30
CA LYS A 68 -44.41 -10.26 14.91
C LYS A 68 -42.94 -9.98 14.72
N HIS A 69 -42.47 -8.81 15.19
CA HIS A 69 -41.08 -8.39 15.09
C HIS A 69 -40.14 -9.36 15.82
N SER A 70 -40.47 -9.63 17.11
CA SER A 70 -39.63 -10.53 17.95
C SER A 70 -39.54 -11.94 17.36
N PHE A 71 -40.63 -12.44 16.80
CA PHE A 71 -40.67 -13.73 16.14
C PHE A 71 -39.79 -13.81 14.90
N VAL A 72 -40.01 -12.88 13.97
CA VAL A 72 -39.23 -12.86 12.71
C VAL A 72 -37.75 -12.67 13.01
N ARG A 73 -37.43 -11.79 13.95
CA ARG A 73 -36.05 -11.56 14.36
C ARG A 73 -35.42 -12.80 14.97
N ALA A 74 -36.04 -13.42 15.94
CA ALA A 74 -35.52 -14.64 16.58
C ALA A 74 -35.30 -15.78 15.57
N PHE A 75 -36.20 -15.88 14.59
CA PHE A 75 -36.07 -16.85 13.52
C PHE A 75 -34.88 -16.53 12.60
N LEU A 76 -34.74 -15.25 12.18
CA LEU A 76 -33.64 -14.81 11.34
C LEU A 76 -32.29 -14.94 12.04
N ASP A 77 -32.20 -14.58 13.34
CA ASP A 77 -30.97 -14.70 14.13
C ASP A 77 -30.51 -16.17 14.20
N ARG A 78 -31.45 -17.09 14.42
CA ARG A 78 -31.16 -18.53 14.41
C ARG A 78 -30.66 -19.01 13.05
N ARG A 79 -31.35 -18.64 12.00
CA ARG A 79 -30.99 -19.02 10.64
C ARG A 79 -29.68 -18.40 10.18
N ALA A 80 -29.44 -17.16 10.57
CA ALA A 80 -28.21 -16.44 10.28
C ALA A 80 -26.99 -17.05 10.98
N ALA A 81 -27.15 -17.53 12.21
CA ALA A 81 -26.10 -18.23 12.94
C ALA A 81 -25.65 -19.54 12.27
N GLU A 82 -26.58 -20.23 11.58
CA GLU A 82 -26.28 -21.44 10.80
C GLU A 82 -25.71 -21.15 9.39
N ALA A 83 -25.89 -19.93 8.89
CA ALA A 83 -25.44 -19.55 7.55
C ALA A 83 -23.94 -19.28 7.55
N PRO A 84 -23.24 -19.47 6.41
CA PRO A 84 -21.83 -19.14 6.32
C PRO A 84 -21.61 -17.63 6.53
N ALA A 85 -20.57 -17.29 7.30
CA ALA A 85 -20.15 -15.90 7.47
C ALA A 85 -19.80 -15.28 6.11
N PRO A 86 -20.22 -14.02 5.83
CA PRO A 86 -19.87 -13.34 4.60
C PRO A 86 -18.37 -13.04 4.55
N PRO A 87 -17.82 -12.90 3.35
CA PRO A 87 -16.43 -12.51 3.19
C PRO A 87 -16.18 -11.08 3.69
N ASP A 88 -14.98 -10.84 4.17
CA ASP A 88 -14.50 -9.49 4.45
C ASP A 88 -14.17 -8.75 3.16
N TRP A 89 -14.26 -7.42 3.21
CA TRP A 89 -13.87 -6.55 2.14
C TRP A 89 -12.98 -5.42 2.63
N CYS A 90 -11.92 -5.17 1.89
CA CYS A 90 -11.05 -4.03 2.13
C CYS A 90 -10.68 -3.33 0.82
N TYR A 91 -10.33 -2.04 0.92
CA TYR A 91 -9.69 -1.30 -0.16
C TYR A 91 -8.20 -1.17 0.12
N VAL A 92 -7.42 -1.38 -0.92
CA VAL A 92 -5.97 -1.16 -0.95
C VAL A 92 -5.60 -0.27 -2.11
N HIS A 93 -4.41 0.32 -2.05
CA HIS A 93 -3.88 1.13 -3.14
C HIS A 93 -3.68 0.29 -4.40
N ASN A 94 -4.00 0.88 -5.53
CA ASN A 94 -3.72 0.29 -6.85
C ASN A 94 -2.49 0.96 -7.45
N PHE A 95 -1.37 0.27 -7.43
CA PHE A 95 -0.08 0.79 -7.93
C PHE A 95 -0.05 1.02 -9.43
N ARG A 96 -1.05 0.53 -10.18
CA ARG A 96 -1.19 0.77 -11.62
C ARG A 96 -2.02 2.01 -11.95
N ASP A 97 -3.01 2.30 -11.11
CA ASP A 97 -3.89 3.47 -11.27
C ASP A 97 -4.33 3.96 -9.89
N ALA A 98 -3.60 4.94 -9.36
CA ALA A 98 -3.85 5.52 -8.03
C ALA A 98 -5.24 6.14 -7.84
N ARG A 99 -5.98 6.40 -8.94
CA ARG A 99 -7.33 6.96 -8.90
C ARG A 99 -8.41 5.89 -8.71
N ARG A 100 -8.05 4.63 -8.83
CA ARG A 100 -8.96 3.48 -8.74
C ARG A 100 -8.47 2.50 -7.70
N PRO A 101 -8.83 2.65 -6.42
CA PRO A 101 -8.46 1.72 -5.38
C PRO A 101 -8.92 0.31 -5.74
N ARG A 102 -8.16 -0.69 -5.33
CA ARG A 102 -8.46 -2.10 -5.56
C ARG A 102 -9.23 -2.66 -4.38
N ALA A 103 -10.39 -3.27 -4.65
CA ALA A 103 -11.11 -4.05 -3.67
C ALA A 103 -10.50 -5.45 -3.55
N LEU A 104 -10.24 -5.90 -2.33
CA LEU A 104 -9.85 -7.27 -2.01
C LEU A 104 -10.98 -7.95 -1.25
N LYS A 105 -11.32 -9.14 -1.69
CA LYS A 105 -12.26 -10.05 -1.03
C LYS A 105 -11.45 -11.06 -0.22
N LEU A 106 -11.71 -11.11 1.08
CA LEU A 106 -10.98 -11.95 2.02
C LEU A 106 -11.93 -12.97 2.68
N PRO A 107 -11.41 -14.10 3.16
CA PRO A 107 -12.17 -14.95 4.05
C PRO A 107 -12.71 -14.16 5.27
N PRO A 108 -13.80 -14.62 5.90
CA PRO A 108 -14.37 -13.94 7.05
C PRO A 108 -13.34 -13.69 8.16
N ASN A 109 -13.41 -12.53 8.77
CA ASN A 109 -12.57 -12.11 9.89
C ASN A 109 -11.05 -12.07 9.62
N ARG A 110 -10.66 -11.85 8.34
CA ARG A 110 -9.25 -11.78 7.92
C ARG A 110 -8.79 -10.36 7.58
N ALA A 111 -9.70 -9.42 7.28
CA ALA A 111 -9.32 -8.07 6.90
C ALA A 111 -8.60 -7.26 8.00
N PRO A 112 -8.98 -7.35 9.29
CA PRO A 112 -8.23 -6.69 10.37
C PRO A 112 -6.80 -7.18 10.47
N ARG A 113 -6.57 -8.50 10.31
CA ARG A 113 -5.24 -9.08 10.32
C ARG A 113 -4.38 -8.57 9.16
N LEU A 114 -4.94 -8.44 7.95
CA LEU A 114 -4.20 -7.90 6.83
C LEU A 114 -3.75 -6.45 7.11
N ARG A 115 -4.62 -5.64 7.73
CA ARG A 115 -4.26 -4.28 8.12
C ARG A 115 -3.11 -4.28 9.12
N GLU A 116 -3.19 -5.10 10.17
CA GLU A 116 -2.14 -5.21 11.20
C GLU A 116 -0.80 -5.71 10.61
N ASP A 117 -0.85 -6.72 9.75
CA ASP A 117 0.34 -7.26 9.08
C ASP A 117 1.00 -6.17 8.19
N MET A 118 0.19 -5.37 7.48
CA MET A 118 0.70 -4.27 6.65
C MET A 118 1.25 -3.11 7.47
N GLU A 119 0.60 -2.71 8.56
CA GLU A 119 1.10 -1.68 9.47
C GLU A 119 2.46 -2.08 10.04
N ARG A 120 2.58 -3.32 10.52
CA ARG A 120 3.82 -3.89 11.04
C ARG A 120 4.91 -3.93 9.96
N LEU A 121 4.60 -4.44 8.77
CA LEU A 121 5.54 -4.50 7.65
C LEU A 121 6.12 -3.13 7.33
N ILE A 122 5.28 -2.09 7.26
CA ILE A 122 5.74 -0.73 6.94
C ILE A 122 6.62 -0.17 8.07
N ASP A 123 6.29 -0.42 9.32
CA ASP A 123 7.10 0.04 10.45
C ASP A 123 8.46 -0.69 10.51
N GLU A 124 8.49 -1.98 10.22
CA GLU A 124 9.73 -2.75 10.09
C GLU A 124 10.58 -2.28 8.90
N LEU A 125 9.97 -1.97 7.75
CA LEU A 125 10.68 -1.42 6.60
C LEU A 125 11.28 -0.04 6.87
N LYS A 126 10.57 0.83 7.62
CA LYS A 126 11.10 2.14 8.05
C LYS A 126 12.34 2.01 8.95
N ALA A 127 12.47 0.91 9.68
CA ALA A 127 13.66 0.62 10.49
C ALA A 127 14.75 -0.08 9.68
N ALA A 128 14.38 -1.08 8.87
CA ALA A 128 15.32 -1.93 8.17
C ALA A 128 16.02 -1.22 7.00
N ILE A 129 15.28 -0.45 6.19
CA ILE A 129 15.85 0.21 5.01
C ILE A 129 16.97 1.20 5.40
N PRO A 130 16.78 2.16 6.32
CA PRO A 130 17.87 3.04 6.74
C PRO A 130 19.07 2.26 7.30
N ALA A 131 18.84 1.22 8.11
CA ALA A 131 19.90 0.42 8.70
C ALA A 131 20.79 -0.26 7.64
N VAL A 132 20.20 -0.75 6.56
CA VAL A 132 20.96 -1.36 5.47
C VAL A 132 21.79 -0.33 4.69
N PHE A 133 21.28 0.89 4.49
CA PHE A 133 22.04 2.00 3.88
C PHE A 133 23.16 2.55 4.79
N GLU A 134 23.03 2.37 6.10
CA GLU A 134 24.07 2.67 7.06
C GLU A 134 25.09 1.53 7.22
N GLY A 135 24.80 0.35 6.70
CA GLY A 135 25.64 -0.85 6.80
C GLY A 135 27.00 -0.67 6.12
N GLU A 136 28.01 -1.35 6.66
CA GLU A 136 29.39 -1.29 6.16
C GLU A 136 29.50 -1.79 4.71
N ASP A 137 28.76 -2.83 4.34
CA ASP A 137 28.79 -3.42 2.99
C ASP A 137 28.29 -2.41 1.94
N TYR A 138 27.17 -1.74 2.19
CA TYR A 138 26.66 -0.70 1.29
C TYR A 138 27.64 0.48 1.19
N ARG A 139 28.15 0.98 2.33
CA ARG A 139 29.11 2.09 2.35
C ARG A 139 30.39 1.74 1.58
N ALA A 140 30.90 0.52 1.75
CA ALA A 140 32.10 0.06 1.04
C ALA A 140 31.89 0.00 -0.47
N ARG A 141 30.75 -0.56 -0.92
CA ARG A 141 30.42 -0.65 -2.34
C ARG A 141 30.16 0.72 -2.97
N ARG A 142 29.47 1.59 -2.27
CA ARG A 142 29.25 2.98 -2.69
C ARG A 142 30.57 3.73 -2.85
N LYS A 143 31.45 3.63 -1.85
CA LYS A 143 32.78 4.25 -1.88
C LYS A 143 33.60 3.74 -3.07
N LEU A 144 33.56 2.44 -3.35
CA LEU A 144 34.25 1.85 -4.50
C LEU A 144 33.75 2.45 -5.82
N LEU A 145 32.43 2.64 -5.99
CA LEU A 145 31.86 3.29 -7.18
C LEU A 145 32.28 4.76 -7.30
N GLU A 146 32.30 5.50 -6.19
CA GLU A 146 32.77 6.90 -6.13
C GLU A 146 34.27 7.00 -6.50
N GLU A 147 35.11 6.11 -5.94
CA GLU A 147 36.53 6.04 -6.28
C GLU A 147 36.79 5.69 -7.74
N GLN A 148 35.99 4.78 -8.31
CA GLN A 148 36.10 4.44 -9.74
C GLN A 148 35.83 5.64 -10.63
N LEU A 149 34.80 6.43 -10.30
CA LEU A 149 34.50 7.66 -11.05
C LEU A 149 35.62 8.71 -10.90
N SER A 150 36.12 8.92 -9.65
CA SER A 150 37.21 9.85 -9.39
C SER A 150 38.48 9.46 -10.15
N ARG A 151 38.88 8.18 -10.09
CA ARG A 151 40.06 7.68 -10.84
C ARG A 151 39.90 7.81 -12.34
N ALA A 152 38.71 7.53 -12.89
CA ALA A 152 38.45 7.71 -14.35
C ALA A 152 38.59 9.18 -14.74
N ASN A 153 38.06 10.12 -13.95
CA ASN A 153 38.20 11.55 -14.17
C ASN A 153 39.65 12.03 -14.03
N GLU A 154 40.38 11.55 -13.02
CA GLU A 154 41.80 11.87 -12.81
C GLU A 154 42.69 11.36 -13.96
N GLN A 155 42.44 10.12 -14.41
CA GLN A 155 43.16 9.54 -15.56
C GLN A 155 42.92 10.31 -16.87
N ALA A 156 41.65 10.67 -17.12
CA ALA A 156 41.30 11.47 -18.27
C ALA A 156 42.02 12.84 -18.26
N PHE A 157 42.02 13.49 -17.08
CA PHE A 157 42.71 14.76 -16.90
C PHE A 157 44.24 14.63 -17.02
N ALA A 158 44.84 13.62 -16.43
CA ALA A 158 46.29 13.37 -16.52
C ALA A 158 46.74 13.04 -17.93
N ALA A 159 45.93 12.33 -18.70
CA ALA A 159 46.22 12.07 -20.13
C ALA A 159 46.19 13.35 -20.98
N LEU A 160 45.26 14.26 -20.69
CA LEU A 160 45.21 15.59 -21.36
C LEU A 160 46.41 16.44 -20.94
N GLU A 161 46.76 16.43 -19.67
CA GLU A 161 47.95 17.18 -19.15
C GLU A 161 49.26 16.68 -19.76
N ALA A 162 49.44 15.35 -19.85
CA ALA A 162 50.63 14.77 -20.48
C ALA A 162 50.74 15.18 -21.96
N ARG A 163 49.64 15.10 -22.69
CA ARG A 163 49.62 15.55 -24.12
C ARG A 163 49.92 17.03 -24.24
N ALA A 164 49.34 17.89 -23.41
CA ALA A 164 49.57 19.30 -23.45
C ALA A 164 51.07 19.59 -23.17
N ARG A 165 51.68 18.94 -22.19
CA ARG A 165 53.11 19.09 -21.89
C ARG A 165 54.04 18.63 -22.99
N GLU A 166 53.71 17.54 -23.73
CA GLU A 166 54.48 17.09 -24.89
C GLU A 166 54.57 18.17 -25.95
N HIS A 167 53.54 19.04 -26.03
CA HIS A 167 53.47 20.16 -26.97
C HIS A 167 53.90 21.50 -26.37
N GLY A 168 54.48 21.50 -25.15
CA GLY A 168 54.91 22.73 -24.51
C GLY A 168 53.77 23.62 -24.00
N ILE A 169 52.61 23.02 -23.62
CA ILE A 169 51.43 23.73 -23.10
C ILE A 169 51.10 23.21 -21.70
N ALA A 170 50.85 24.12 -20.77
CA ALA A 170 50.34 23.78 -19.45
C ALA A 170 48.79 23.82 -19.38
N LEU A 171 48.18 22.85 -18.67
CA LEU A 171 46.78 22.96 -18.26
C LEU A 171 46.72 23.64 -16.88
N ILE A 172 45.97 24.73 -16.80
CA ILE A 172 45.78 25.47 -15.54
C ILE A 172 44.31 25.31 -15.12
N ARG A 173 44.10 24.79 -13.92
CA ARG A 173 42.75 24.77 -13.29
C ARG A 173 42.43 26.16 -12.74
N ALA A 174 41.49 26.85 -13.34
CA ALA A 174 40.94 28.09 -12.85
C ALA A 174 39.53 27.92 -12.32
N ALA A 175 39.05 28.85 -11.51
CA ALA A 175 37.66 28.82 -11.00
C ALA A 175 36.60 28.84 -12.12
N GLN A 176 36.95 29.29 -13.30
CA GLN A 176 36.06 29.39 -14.48
C GLN A 176 36.21 28.22 -15.47
N GLY A 177 37.10 27.23 -15.19
CA GLY A 177 37.34 26.07 -16.05
C GLY A 177 38.82 25.72 -16.20
N ILE A 178 39.15 24.99 -17.30
CA ILE A 178 40.53 24.60 -17.63
C ILE A 178 41.07 25.62 -18.62
N GLY A 179 42.13 26.31 -18.26
CA GLY A 179 42.88 27.20 -19.09
C GLY A 179 44.10 26.53 -19.72
N LEU A 180 44.53 27.00 -20.86
CA LEU A 180 45.76 26.58 -21.53
C LEU A 180 46.74 27.74 -21.55
N ALA A 181 48.00 27.48 -21.24
CA ALA A 181 49.11 28.46 -21.29
C ALA A 181 50.36 27.83 -21.89
N PRO A 182 51.09 28.51 -22.76
CA PRO A 182 52.35 28.01 -23.30
C PRO A 182 53.43 27.92 -22.21
N LEU A 183 54.28 26.90 -22.29
CA LEU A 183 55.40 26.67 -21.41
C LEU A 183 56.70 27.07 -22.10
N ARG A 184 57.60 27.72 -21.36
CA ARG A 184 58.99 27.93 -21.74
C ARG A 184 59.91 27.48 -20.62
N ASP A 185 60.83 26.59 -20.93
CA ASP A 185 61.79 26.01 -19.96
C ASP A 185 61.10 25.37 -18.72
N GLY A 186 59.82 24.89 -18.88
CA GLY A 186 59.03 24.25 -17.84
C GLY A 186 58.16 25.19 -16.98
N GLU A 187 58.22 26.49 -17.21
CA GLU A 187 57.41 27.52 -16.55
C GLU A 187 56.38 28.11 -17.47
N VAL A 188 55.23 28.55 -16.93
CA VAL A 188 54.14 29.19 -17.70
C VAL A 188 54.65 30.52 -18.25
N MET A 189 54.56 30.69 -19.55
CA MET A 189 55.03 31.88 -20.25
C MET A 189 54.13 33.08 -19.94
N ASP A 190 54.75 34.23 -19.61
CA ASP A 190 54.02 35.49 -19.44
C ASP A 190 53.44 35.99 -20.78
N PRO A 191 52.24 36.61 -20.78
CA PRO A 191 51.64 37.16 -21.99
C PRO A 191 52.55 38.13 -22.77
N GLU A 192 53.43 38.85 -22.10
CA GLU A 192 54.40 39.75 -22.72
C GLU A 192 55.52 38.99 -23.46
N ASP A 193 55.99 37.87 -22.91
CA ASP A 193 57.01 37.04 -23.55
C ASP A 193 56.44 36.26 -24.74
N PHE A 194 55.16 35.85 -24.68
CA PHE A 194 54.46 35.27 -25.84
C PHE A 194 54.40 36.22 -27.05
N LYS A 195 54.16 37.52 -26.80
CA LYS A 195 54.15 38.55 -27.87
C LYS A 195 55.52 38.83 -28.50
N ARG A 196 56.63 38.46 -27.81
CA ARG A 196 58.01 38.61 -28.28
C ARG A 196 58.53 37.48 -29.14
N LEU A 197 57.75 36.38 -29.24
CA LEU A 197 58.11 35.22 -30.05
C LEU A 197 57.98 35.59 -31.56
N PRO A 198 58.71 34.91 -32.45
CA PRO A 198 58.51 35.01 -33.91
C PRO A 198 57.05 34.64 -34.24
N GLU A 199 56.51 35.32 -35.29
CA GLU A 199 55.14 35.20 -35.71
C GLU A 199 54.73 33.72 -36.03
N ASP A 200 55.62 32.97 -36.67
CA ASP A 200 55.49 31.55 -36.99
C ASP A 200 55.35 30.67 -35.72
N GLU A 201 56.05 30.99 -34.64
CA GLU A 201 55.98 30.26 -33.36
C GLU A 201 54.70 30.62 -32.61
N GLN A 202 54.29 31.89 -32.61
CA GLN A 202 52.99 32.29 -32.04
C GLN A 202 51.83 31.58 -32.70
N ASP A 203 51.81 31.51 -34.05
CA ASP A 203 50.74 30.85 -34.81
C ASP A 203 50.72 29.34 -34.59
N ARG A 204 51.90 28.72 -34.48
CA ARG A 204 52.02 27.30 -34.14
C ARG A 204 51.45 27.00 -32.76
N LEU A 205 51.80 27.79 -31.74
CA LEU A 205 51.28 27.62 -30.38
C LEU A 205 49.78 27.89 -30.30
N ARG A 206 49.26 28.90 -31.03
CA ARG A 206 47.80 29.16 -31.11
C ARG A 206 47.04 27.99 -31.72
N ALA A 207 47.56 27.41 -32.80
CA ALA A 207 46.95 26.24 -33.44
C ALA A 207 46.92 25.02 -32.53
N LEU A 208 48.02 24.76 -31.80
CA LEU A 208 48.11 23.69 -30.82
C LEU A 208 47.15 23.89 -29.62
N MET A 209 47.09 25.13 -29.10
CA MET A 209 46.12 25.46 -28.03
C MET A 209 44.68 25.28 -28.48
N ALA A 210 44.35 25.66 -29.74
CA ALA A 210 43.01 25.46 -30.28
C ALA A 210 42.65 23.98 -30.43
N GLU A 211 43.61 23.14 -30.86
CA GLU A 211 43.40 21.69 -30.95
C GLU A 211 43.24 21.06 -29.57
N LEU A 212 44.06 21.43 -28.59
CA LEU A 212 43.93 20.99 -27.21
C LEU A 212 42.63 21.49 -26.57
N GLN A 213 42.22 22.72 -26.83
CA GLN A 213 40.94 23.24 -26.37
C GLN A 213 39.76 22.38 -26.88
N LYS A 214 39.79 22.00 -28.15
CA LYS A 214 38.80 21.09 -28.72
C LYS A 214 38.78 19.72 -28.03
N GLN A 215 39.96 19.15 -27.72
CA GLN A 215 40.05 17.88 -27.01
C GLN A 215 39.57 18.00 -25.55
N ILE A 216 39.79 19.14 -24.90
CA ILE A 216 39.22 19.42 -23.56
C ILE A 216 37.70 19.49 -23.65
N GLU A 217 37.13 20.15 -24.62
CA GLU A 217 35.69 20.26 -24.87
C GLU A 217 35.05 18.88 -25.16
N GLU A 218 35.73 18.07 -26.00
CA GLU A 218 35.30 16.66 -26.24
C GLU A 218 35.33 15.82 -24.96
N SER A 219 36.39 15.93 -24.15
CA SER A 219 36.52 15.25 -22.87
C SER A 219 35.47 15.76 -21.87
N ALA A 220 35.27 17.07 -21.81
CA ALA A 220 34.23 17.67 -20.97
C ALA A 220 32.82 17.21 -21.37
N SER A 221 32.59 16.99 -22.67
CA SER A 221 31.31 16.44 -23.16
C SER A 221 31.06 14.97 -22.76
N ALA A 222 32.12 14.22 -22.44
CA ALA A 222 32.02 12.86 -21.99
C ALA A 222 31.69 12.75 -20.46
N LEU A 223 32.03 13.79 -19.67
CA LEU A 223 31.79 13.81 -18.22
C LEU A 223 30.30 13.60 -17.82
N PRO A 224 29.31 14.25 -18.47
CA PRO A 224 27.90 14.01 -18.17
C PRO A 224 27.48 12.55 -18.40
N THR A 225 28.08 11.89 -19.39
CA THR A 225 27.81 10.47 -19.68
C THR A 225 28.37 9.56 -18.60
N ALA A 226 29.60 9.81 -18.12
CA ALA A 226 30.20 9.09 -17.01
C ALA A 226 29.43 9.29 -15.71
N ALA A 227 29.03 10.52 -15.42
CA ALA A 227 28.20 10.85 -14.26
C ALA A 227 26.80 10.21 -14.32
N ARG A 228 26.21 10.08 -15.53
CA ARG A 228 24.95 9.34 -15.73
C ARG A 228 25.14 7.86 -15.46
N LYS A 229 26.17 7.24 -16.03
CA LYS A 229 26.48 5.83 -15.79
C LYS A 229 26.70 5.54 -14.31
N HIS A 230 27.45 6.41 -13.62
CA HIS A 230 27.66 6.28 -12.18
C HIS A 230 26.34 6.33 -11.39
N ARG A 231 25.45 7.27 -11.72
CA ARG A 231 24.12 7.35 -11.08
C ARG A 231 23.28 6.11 -11.36
N GLU A 232 23.36 5.55 -12.56
CA GLU A 232 22.68 4.31 -12.92
C GLU A 232 23.21 3.12 -12.10
N GLU A 233 24.52 2.99 -11.92
CA GLU A 233 25.14 1.92 -11.12
C GLU A 233 24.83 2.09 -9.62
N LEU A 234 24.86 3.31 -9.11
CA LEU A 234 24.46 3.60 -7.74
C LEU A 234 22.98 3.24 -7.51
N GLY A 235 22.10 3.64 -8.42
CA GLY A 235 20.68 3.28 -8.35
C GLY A 235 20.41 1.77 -8.48
N LYS A 236 21.27 1.00 -9.17
CA LYS A 236 21.19 -0.47 -9.16
C LYS A 236 21.58 -1.03 -7.81
N LEU A 237 22.66 -0.54 -7.22
CA LEU A 237 23.11 -0.95 -5.90
C LEU A 237 22.03 -0.68 -4.84
N GLU A 238 21.46 0.53 -4.84
CA GLU A 238 20.39 0.92 -3.93
C GLU A 238 19.16 0.00 -4.05
N ARG A 239 18.72 -0.26 -5.28
CA ARG A 239 17.61 -1.19 -5.51
C ARG A 239 17.93 -2.61 -5.06
N GLN A 240 19.14 -3.11 -5.31
CA GLN A 240 19.55 -4.45 -4.89
C GLN A 240 19.54 -4.60 -3.38
N VAL A 241 20.10 -3.63 -2.67
CA VAL A 241 20.20 -3.64 -1.21
C VAL A 241 18.81 -3.51 -0.57
N THR A 242 17.98 -2.62 -1.10
CA THR A 242 16.58 -2.47 -0.66
C THR A 242 15.77 -3.73 -0.91
N ALA A 243 15.90 -4.36 -2.09
CA ALA A 243 15.19 -5.58 -2.41
C ALA A 243 15.52 -6.71 -1.42
N GLN A 244 16.80 -6.89 -1.07
CA GLN A 244 17.20 -7.92 -0.11
C GLN A 244 16.54 -7.74 1.26
N ALA A 245 16.50 -6.49 1.77
CA ALA A 245 15.85 -6.19 3.04
C ALA A 245 14.32 -6.34 2.96
N THR A 246 13.72 -5.92 1.84
CA THR A 246 12.26 -5.94 1.66
C THR A 246 11.73 -7.35 1.46
N THR A 247 12.39 -8.17 0.64
CA THR A 247 11.95 -9.54 0.33
C THR A 247 11.80 -10.37 1.60
N LEU A 248 12.76 -10.29 2.53
CA LEU A 248 12.70 -11.05 3.77
C LEU A 248 11.44 -10.72 4.60
N LEU A 249 11.14 -9.44 4.78
CA LEU A 249 10.00 -8.99 5.56
C LEU A 249 8.66 -9.27 4.85
N VAL A 250 8.62 -9.12 3.53
CA VAL A 250 7.44 -9.45 2.73
C VAL A 250 7.16 -10.96 2.73
N ASP A 251 8.20 -11.80 2.72
CA ASP A 251 8.05 -13.26 2.77
C ASP A 251 7.48 -13.73 4.12
N GLU A 252 7.80 -13.06 5.23
CA GLU A 252 7.18 -13.32 6.53
C GLU A 252 5.67 -13.05 6.49
N VAL A 253 5.26 -11.93 5.87
CA VAL A 253 3.83 -11.63 5.68
C VAL A 253 3.19 -12.60 4.70
N ASN A 254 3.84 -12.92 3.59
CA ASN A 254 3.35 -13.89 2.60
C ASN A 254 3.02 -15.25 3.22
N ALA A 255 3.81 -15.69 4.20
CA ALA A 255 3.57 -16.95 4.90
C ALA A 255 2.21 -17.03 5.61
N HIS A 256 1.64 -15.89 6.02
CA HIS A 256 0.31 -15.81 6.61
C HIS A 256 -0.85 -15.85 5.59
N TRP A 257 -0.55 -15.63 4.29
CA TRP A 257 -1.54 -15.37 3.25
C TRP A 257 -1.45 -16.33 2.06
N THR A 258 -0.82 -17.48 2.24
CA THR A 258 -0.62 -18.49 1.19
C THR A 258 -1.93 -19.02 0.60
N ASP A 259 -3.00 -18.95 1.37
CA ASP A 259 -4.36 -19.37 1.01
C ASP A 259 -5.16 -18.29 0.24
N VAL A 260 -4.64 -17.06 0.12
CA VAL A 260 -5.35 -15.92 -0.50
C VAL A 260 -4.48 -15.29 -1.61
N PRO A 261 -4.56 -15.81 -2.85
CA PRO A 261 -3.70 -15.36 -3.97
C PRO A 261 -3.81 -13.87 -4.28
N GLU A 262 -4.98 -13.25 -4.05
CA GLU A 262 -5.18 -11.81 -4.28
C GLU A 262 -4.31 -10.96 -3.35
N VAL A 263 -4.11 -11.41 -2.10
CA VAL A 263 -3.23 -10.72 -1.13
C VAL A 263 -1.78 -10.90 -1.51
N LEU A 264 -1.35 -12.10 -1.91
CA LEU A 264 0.01 -12.34 -2.40
C LEU A 264 0.33 -11.45 -3.62
N GLY A 265 -0.64 -11.32 -4.53
CA GLY A 265 -0.50 -10.41 -5.68
C GLY A 265 -0.36 -8.95 -5.27
N TYR A 266 -1.08 -8.51 -4.25
CA TYR A 266 -0.96 -7.16 -3.69
C TYR A 266 0.40 -6.95 -2.99
N LEU A 267 0.85 -7.90 -2.16
CA LEU A 267 2.15 -7.85 -1.48
C LEU A 267 3.32 -7.78 -2.46
N ALA A 268 3.25 -8.52 -3.57
CA ALA A 268 4.24 -8.42 -4.63
C ALA A 268 4.25 -7.05 -5.35
N GLU A 269 3.12 -6.33 -5.39
CA GLU A 269 3.06 -4.95 -5.89
C GLU A 269 3.63 -3.97 -4.86
N VAL A 270 3.37 -4.18 -3.57
CA VAL A 270 3.97 -3.42 -2.46
C VAL A 270 5.50 -3.56 -2.47
N GLU A 271 6.03 -4.78 -2.55
CA GLU A 271 7.48 -5.03 -2.62
C GLU A 271 8.15 -4.24 -3.75
N ARG A 272 7.56 -4.30 -4.95
CA ARG A 272 8.09 -3.58 -6.12
C ARG A 272 8.05 -2.06 -5.92
N ASP A 273 7.00 -1.53 -5.31
CA ASP A 273 6.87 -0.10 -5.05
C ASP A 273 7.86 0.37 -3.98
N VAL A 274 8.05 -0.39 -2.91
CA VAL A 274 9.05 -0.11 -1.87
C VAL A 274 10.45 -0.06 -2.47
N VAL A 275 10.83 -1.03 -3.29
CA VAL A 275 12.14 -1.05 -3.96
C VAL A 275 12.32 0.12 -4.93
N ALA A 276 11.26 0.51 -5.64
CA ALA A 276 11.29 1.66 -6.55
C ALA A 276 11.39 3.01 -5.82
N HIS A 277 10.84 3.09 -4.60
CA HIS A 277 10.74 4.32 -3.81
C HIS A 277 11.48 4.22 -2.47
N ALA A 278 12.61 3.50 -2.44
CA ALA A 278 13.43 3.34 -1.24
C ALA A 278 13.78 4.66 -0.53
N GLY A 279 13.92 5.74 -1.32
CA GLY A 279 14.17 7.08 -0.81
C GLY A 279 13.10 7.63 0.13
N ASP A 280 11.86 7.15 0.05
CA ASP A 280 10.77 7.57 0.94
C ASP A 280 10.98 7.05 2.38
N PHE A 281 11.76 5.98 2.54
CA PHE A 281 12.08 5.37 3.82
C PHE A 281 13.36 5.92 4.46
N LEU A 282 14.14 6.72 3.74
CA LEU A 282 15.37 7.31 4.25
C LEU A 282 15.09 8.63 4.99
N PRO A 283 15.86 8.95 6.03
CA PRO A 283 15.74 10.23 6.70
C PRO A 283 16.01 11.38 5.71
N ALA A 284 15.23 12.44 5.81
CA ALA A 284 15.45 13.62 4.99
C ALA A 284 16.85 14.20 5.27
N PRO A 285 17.61 14.63 4.23
CA PRO A 285 18.90 15.28 4.45
C PRO A 285 18.74 16.53 5.32
N GLU A 286 19.69 16.76 6.23
CA GLU A 286 19.69 17.92 7.13
C GLU A 286 19.48 19.22 6.33
N GLY A 287 18.48 20.00 6.71
CA GLY A 287 18.13 21.25 6.03
C GLY A 287 17.03 21.14 4.95
N ALA A 288 16.67 19.95 4.48
CA ALA A 288 15.59 19.78 3.49
C ALA A 288 14.22 20.11 4.07
N ASP A 289 13.99 19.89 5.36
CA ASP A 289 12.75 20.21 6.04
C ASP A 289 12.48 21.71 6.12
N ALA A 290 13.54 22.53 6.29
CA ALA A 290 13.40 23.98 6.30
C ALA A 290 13.01 24.54 4.93
N VAL A 291 13.56 23.99 3.85
CA VAL A 291 13.25 24.38 2.47
C VAL A 291 11.86 23.86 2.06
N LYS A 292 11.50 22.65 2.45
CA LYS A 292 10.14 22.09 2.22
C LYS A 292 9.06 22.83 2.99
N ALA A 293 9.33 23.22 4.25
CA ALA A 293 8.42 24.04 5.05
C ALA A 293 8.19 25.44 4.43
N LEU A 294 9.24 26.05 3.85
CA LEU A 294 9.17 27.35 3.19
C LEU A 294 8.36 27.30 1.88
N LEU A 295 8.39 26.16 1.17
CA LEU A 295 7.65 25.96 -0.09
C LEU A 295 6.20 25.47 0.14
N GLY A 296 5.68 25.50 1.37
CA GLY A 296 4.30 25.10 1.68
C GLY A 296 4.03 23.60 1.56
N GLY A 297 5.07 22.79 1.49
CA GLY A 297 4.98 21.34 1.51
C GLY A 297 4.56 20.81 2.88
N ARG A 298 3.27 20.59 3.09
CA ARG A 298 2.78 19.79 4.23
C ARG A 298 3.48 18.44 4.18
N GLY A 299 4.19 18.12 5.27
CA GLY A 299 4.99 16.94 5.54
C GLY A 299 4.82 15.76 4.55
N ALA A 300 5.85 15.53 3.74
CA ALA A 300 5.93 14.38 2.83
C ALA A 300 5.86 13.04 3.59
N ASP A 301 6.15 13.07 4.87
CA ASP A 301 6.38 11.89 5.71
C ASP A 301 5.13 11.02 5.95
N LYS A 302 3.94 11.62 6.08
CA LYS A 302 2.71 10.82 6.28
C LYS A 302 1.99 10.43 5.00
N ARG A 303 2.10 11.21 3.92
CA ARG A 303 1.38 10.94 2.67
C ARG A 303 2.01 9.84 1.82
N SER A 304 3.32 9.67 1.88
CA SER A 304 4.01 8.64 1.10
C SER A 304 3.65 7.23 1.55
N PHE A 305 3.33 7.03 2.84
CA PHE A 305 2.98 5.72 3.39
C PHE A 305 1.49 5.38 3.33
N LEU A 306 0.59 6.36 3.08
CA LEU A 306 -0.85 6.12 2.92
C LEU A 306 -1.18 5.09 1.83
N ARG A 307 -0.31 4.97 0.82
CA ARG A 307 -0.47 3.98 -0.26
C ARG A 307 -0.32 2.53 0.18
N TYR A 308 0.19 2.29 1.38
CA TYR A 308 0.33 0.95 1.94
C TYR A 308 -0.75 0.62 2.97
N GLU A 309 -1.61 1.58 3.30
CA GLU A 309 -2.70 1.37 4.25
C GLU A 309 -3.78 0.46 3.67
N VAL A 310 -4.31 -0.41 4.54
CA VAL A 310 -5.44 -1.28 4.24
C VAL A 310 -6.69 -0.70 4.88
N ASN A 311 -7.65 -0.28 4.06
CA ASN A 311 -8.93 0.24 4.54
C ASN A 311 -9.94 -0.89 4.63
N VAL A 312 -10.23 -1.36 5.84
CA VAL A 312 -11.25 -2.38 6.08
C VAL A 312 -12.62 -1.75 5.93
N LEU A 313 -13.43 -2.26 4.98
CA LEU A 313 -14.79 -1.80 4.73
C LEU A 313 -15.82 -2.60 5.49
N VAL A 314 -15.69 -3.91 5.44
CA VAL A 314 -16.61 -4.85 6.08
C VAL A 314 -15.79 -5.97 6.69
N THR A 315 -16.00 -6.18 7.96
CA THR A 315 -15.53 -7.34 8.74
C THR A 315 -16.53 -7.65 9.85
N ARG A 316 -16.56 -8.87 10.31
CA ARG A 316 -17.43 -9.29 11.41
C ARG A 316 -16.70 -10.28 12.29
N ASP A 317 -16.84 -10.06 13.60
CA ASP A 317 -16.31 -10.96 14.63
C ASP A 317 -17.29 -12.12 14.95
N ASP A 318 -18.60 -11.90 14.68
CA ASP A 318 -19.65 -12.89 14.95
C ASP A 318 -19.68 -13.97 13.86
N PRO A 319 -19.86 -15.24 14.24
CA PRO A 319 -20.09 -16.32 13.30
C PRO A 319 -21.47 -16.17 12.63
N GLY A 320 -21.56 -16.62 11.37
CA GLY A 320 -22.81 -16.62 10.61
C GLY A 320 -23.06 -15.36 9.78
N ALA A 321 -24.24 -15.31 9.14
CA ALA A 321 -24.64 -14.19 8.31
C ALA A 321 -25.18 -13.00 9.11
N PRO A 322 -25.09 -11.76 8.61
CA PRO A 322 -25.68 -10.60 9.28
C PRO A 322 -27.19 -10.58 9.15
N VAL A 323 -27.87 -10.19 10.23
CA VAL A 323 -29.27 -9.78 10.20
C VAL A 323 -29.31 -8.25 10.31
N VAL A 324 -29.73 -7.60 9.22
CA VAL A 324 -29.82 -6.14 9.17
C VAL A 324 -31.26 -5.73 9.47
N TYR A 325 -31.43 -4.92 10.49
CA TYR A 325 -32.72 -4.35 10.89
C TYR A 325 -32.72 -2.84 10.59
N GLU A 326 -33.75 -2.37 9.90
CA GLU A 326 -33.91 -0.96 9.57
C GLU A 326 -35.18 -0.41 10.25
N ASP A 327 -35.00 0.51 11.21
CA ASP A 327 -36.07 1.12 11.98
C ASP A 327 -36.87 2.14 11.17
N HIS A 328 -36.22 2.80 10.22
CA HIS A 328 -36.81 3.88 9.41
C HIS A 328 -36.59 3.63 7.92
N PRO A 329 -37.27 2.60 7.35
CA PRO A 329 -37.07 2.23 5.96
C PRO A 329 -37.51 3.37 5.03
N THR A 330 -36.64 3.78 4.12
CA THR A 330 -36.97 4.71 3.05
C THR A 330 -37.62 3.97 1.86
N LEU A 331 -38.29 4.71 0.97
CA LEU A 331 -38.89 4.13 -0.21
C LEU A 331 -37.88 3.40 -1.11
N SER A 332 -36.65 3.88 -1.15
CA SER A 332 -35.55 3.23 -1.87
C SER A 332 -35.17 1.87 -1.27
N LEU A 333 -35.24 1.72 0.05
CA LEU A 333 -34.99 0.44 0.73
C LEU A 333 -36.10 -0.59 0.46
N ILE A 334 -37.37 -0.15 0.34
CA ILE A 334 -38.47 -1.02 0.03
C ILE A 334 -38.33 -1.60 -1.40
N HIS A 335 -37.68 -0.88 -2.29
CA HIS A 335 -37.42 -1.29 -3.68
C HIS A 335 -36.04 -1.95 -3.89
N ILE A 336 -35.19 -2.04 -2.88
CA ILE A 336 -33.96 -2.83 -2.97
C ILE A 336 -34.32 -4.31 -2.95
N SER A 337 -34.56 -4.83 -4.13
CA SER A 337 -34.86 -6.23 -4.35
C SER A 337 -33.65 -7.07 -4.69
N GLU A 338 -32.46 -6.45 -4.79
CA GLU A 338 -31.19 -7.13 -5.04
C GLU A 338 -30.15 -6.74 -4.00
N PRO A 339 -29.42 -7.73 -3.41
CA PRO A 339 -28.14 -7.41 -2.81
C PRO A 339 -27.27 -6.82 -3.91
N THR A 340 -26.71 -5.64 -3.66
CA THR A 340 -25.80 -4.98 -4.60
C THR A 340 -24.70 -5.99 -4.97
N ARG A 341 -24.78 -6.58 -6.14
CA ARG A 341 -23.67 -7.38 -6.68
C ARG A 341 -22.59 -6.38 -7.02
N LEU A 342 -21.57 -6.32 -6.18
CA LEU A 342 -20.31 -5.70 -6.56
C LEU A 342 -19.71 -6.58 -7.67
N TYR A 343 -20.05 -6.25 -8.91
CA TYR A 343 -19.31 -6.76 -10.05
C TYR A 343 -17.93 -6.14 -10.02
N GLY A 344 -16.94 -6.96 -9.69
CA GLY A 344 -15.54 -6.60 -9.82
C GLY A 344 -15.12 -6.45 -11.28
#